data_44416e44f715a3031ddbe87b786a743c
#
_entry.id   44416e44f715a3031ddbe87b786a743c
#
_cell.length_a   1.000
_cell.length_b   1.000
_cell.length_c   1.000
_cell.angle_alpha   90.00
_cell.angle_beta   90.00
_cell.angle_gamma   90.00
#
_symmetry.space_group_name_H-M   'P 1'
#
loop_
_entity.id
_entity.type
_entity.pdbx_description
1 polymer ?
#
loop_
_entity_poly.entity_id
_entity_poly.type
_entity_poly.pdbx_seq_one_letter_code
_entity_poly.pdbx_strand_id
1 'polypeptide(L)'
;MSKRKARDADVEMGTGNVYADLAYGDADEMLIRAQLVAKIAEIIKRKGIAQTQAAALLQLPQPKLSNLLRGRFRGVSEHRLMDCLTKLGRDAQIVVKAAPRSRASGRLSIVFA
;
A
#
# COMPACT_ATOMS: atom_id res chain seq x y z
N MET A 1 -6.72 -8.58 10.83
CA MET A 1 -6.88 -8.08 11.69
C MET A 1 -7.10 -7.82 11.75
N SER A 2 -6.77 -8.47 10.84
CA SER A 2 -7.18 -7.93 11.45
C SER A 2 -7.16 -7.65 11.30
N LYS A 3 -7.20 -7.92 11.25
CA LYS A 3 -7.52 -7.33 11.79
C LYS A 3 -7.59 -7.26 11.98
N ARG A 4 -7.28 -7.57 11.27
CA ARG A 4 -7.42 -7.05 11.97
C ARG A 4 -7.63 -6.97 12.36
N LYS A 5 -7.33 -7.52 11.57
CA LYS A 5 -7.86 -7.05 12.25
C LYS A 5 -7.78 -6.84 12.76
N ALA A 6 -6.93 -7.18 12.04
CA ALA A 6 -7.33 -6.73 12.74
C ALA A 6 -7.25 -6.52 12.91
N ARG A 7 -7.16 -6.45 12.36
CA ARG A 7 -7.37 -6.01 12.99
C ARG A 7 -7.42 -5.94 13.40
N ASP A 8 -6.99 -6.56 12.36
CA ASP A 8 -7.44 -6.10 13.13
C ASP A 8 -7.28 -5.83 13.67
N ALA A 9 -6.55 -6.04 13.22
CA ALA A 9 -6.89 -5.53 14.01
C ALA A 9 -6.97 -5.24 14.38
N ASP A 10 -6.87 -5.50 13.79
CA ASP A 10 -7.42 -4.91 14.45
C ASP A 10 -7.55 -4.57 14.72
N VAL A 11 -7.11 -4.69 14.36
CA VAL A 11 -7.67 -4.09 14.90
C VAL A 11 -7.72 -3.73 15.25
N GLU A 12 -7.57 -3.62 14.87
CA GLU A 12 -8.02 -2.96 15.41
C GLU A 12 -8.03 -2.65 15.91
N MET A 13 -7.71 -2.71 15.70
CA MET A 13 -8.11 -2.06 16.27
C MET A 13 -8.24 -1.67 16.87
N GLY A 14 -7.76 -1.93 16.59
CA GLY A 14 -8.32 -1.34 17.15
C GLY A 14 -8.24 -0.86 17.43
N THR A 15 -8.46 -0.36 17.41
CA THR A 15 -8.91 0.42 17.72
C THR A 15 -9.08 1.18 17.84
N GLY A 16 -9.21 1.25 17.93
CA GLY A 16 -9.81 2.11 17.94
C GLY A 16 -9.78 2.86 17.88
N ASN A 17 -10.05 3.29 17.57
CA ASN A 17 -10.44 4.18 17.49
C ASN A 17 -10.89 4.61 17.31
N VAL A 18 -11.28 4.28 17.39
CA VAL A 18 -11.68 4.57 16.90
C VAL A 18 -12.03 5.18 16.33
N TYR A 19 -12.30 6.17 15.74
CA TYR A 19 -12.35 6.82 15.15
C TYR A 19 -11.96 8.23 15.01
N ALA A 20 -12.11 9.32 15.52
CA ALA A 20 -11.08 10.29 15.28
C ALA A 20 -9.77 9.61 15.00
N ASP A 21 -9.53 8.60 15.75
CA ASP A 21 -8.41 7.72 15.51
C ASP A 21 -8.53 7.03 14.17
N LEU A 22 -9.73 6.82 13.71
CA LEU A 22 -9.95 6.25 12.39
C LEU A 22 -9.46 7.19 11.30
N ALA A 23 -9.65 8.48 11.47
CA ALA A 23 -9.15 9.44 10.51
C ALA A 23 -7.63 9.41 10.46
N TYR A 24 -7.00 9.28 11.61
CA TYR A 24 -5.54 9.20 11.68
C TYR A 24 -5.03 7.92 11.02
N GLY A 25 -5.66 6.79 11.31
CA GLY A 25 -5.29 5.52 10.69
C GLY A 25 -5.51 5.54 9.19
N ASP A 26 -6.59 6.16 8.73
CA ASP A 26 -6.86 6.29 7.31
C ASP A 26 -5.75 7.10 6.63
N ALA A 27 -5.26 8.16 7.28
CA ALA A 27 -4.18 8.96 6.72
C ALA A 27 -2.90 8.14 6.57
N ASP A 28 -2.58 7.31 7.56
CA ASP A 28 -1.40 6.44 7.47
C ASP A 28 -1.54 5.42 6.35
N GLU A 29 -2.71 4.81 6.22
CA GLU A 29 -2.97 3.85 5.15
C GLU A 29 -2.87 4.51 3.79
N MET A 30 -3.41 5.72 3.66
CA MET A 30 -3.35 6.43 2.39
C MET A 30 -1.91 6.80 2.04
N LEU A 31 -1.10 7.14 3.02
CA LEU A 31 0.32 7.43 2.77
C LEU A 31 1.03 6.19 2.25
N ILE A 32 0.78 5.04 2.85
CA ILE A 32 1.39 3.79 2.42
C ILE A 32 0.98 3.47 0.99
N ARG A 33 -0.31 3.60 0.67
CA ARG A 33 -0.78 3.36 -0.68
C ARG A 33 -0.16 4.33 -1.67
N ALA A 34 -0.05 5.60 -1.28
CA ALA A 34 0.56 6.60 -2.15
C ALA A 34 2.02 6.25 -2.45
N GLN A 35 2.75 5.79 -1.45
CA GLN A 35 4.14 5.39 -1.64
C GLN A 35 4.26 4.17 -2.56
N LEU A 36 3.37 3.20 -2.40
CA LEU A 36 3.36 2.02 -3.27
C LEU A 36 3.04 2.40 -4.71
N VAL A 37 2.05 3.27 -4.90
CA VAL A 37 1.67 3.72 -6.24
C VAL A 37 2.80 4.51 -6.89
N ALA A 38 3.48 5.36 -6.13
CA ALA A 38 4.61 6.12 -6.66
C ALA A 38 5.72 5.19 -7.12
N LYS A 39 5.97 4.11 -6.37
CA LYS A 39 6.99 3.15 -6.76
C LYS A 39 6.58 2.39 -8.02
N ILE A 40 5.31 2.01 -8.14
CA ILE A 40 4.80 1.37 -9.34
C ILE A 40 4.99 2.29 -10.55
N ALA A 41 4.63 3.55 -10.41
CA ALA A 41 4.77 4.52 -11.49
C ALA A 41 6.24 4.68 -11.89
N GLU A 42 7.13 4.74 -10.93
CA GLU A 42 8.56 4.87 -11.19
C GLU A 42 9.08 3.68 -11.99
N ILE A 43 8.68 2.48 -11.61
CA ILE A 43 9.15 1.27 -12.29
C ILE A 43 8.65 1.21 -13.72
N ILE A 44 7.37 1.55 -13.93
CA ILE A 44 6.80 1.57 -15.28
C ILE A 44 7.56 2.57 -16.14
N LYS A 45 7.87 3.74 -15.59
CA LYS A 45 8.60 4.76 -16.31
C LYS A 45 10.02 4.26 -16.67
N ARG A 46 10.68 3.60 -15.72
CA ARG A 46 12.03 3.06 -15.98
C ARG A 46 12.04 1.99 -17.04
N LYS A 47 10.98 1.17 -17.07
CA LYS A 47 10.88 0.12 -18.09
C LYS A 47 10.61 0.70 -19.47
N GLY A 48 10.16 1.95 -19.54
CA GLY A 48 9.87 2.60 -20.81
C GLY A 48 8.70 1.99 -21.55
N ILE A 49 7.78 1.36 -20.85
CA ILE A 49 6.62 0.71 -21.47
C ILE A 49 5.41 1.63 -21.41
N ALA A 50 4.49 1.45 -22.37
CA ALA A 50 3.25 2.20 -22.40
C ALA A 50 2.30 1.70 -21.33
N GLN A 51 1.30 2.53 -20.99
CA GLN A 51 0.30 2.14 -20.01
C GLN A 51 -0.46 0.87 -20.41
N THR A 52 -0.72 0.71 -21.70
CA THR A 52 -1.41 -0.49 -22.19
C THR A 52 -0.59 -1.75 -21.92
N GLN A 53 0.72 -1.66 -22.15
CA GLN A 53 1.64 -2.78 -21.87
C GLN A 53 1.72 -3.05 -20.38
N ALA A 54 1.82 -1.99 -19.58
CA ALA A 54 1.88 -2.14 -18.15
C ALA A 54 0.58 -2.75 -17.60
N ALA A 55 -0.57 -2.32 -18.12
CA ALA A 55 -1.84 -2.88 -17.69
C ALA A 55 -1.92 -4.37 -17.98
N ALA A 56 -1.47 -4.78 -19.15
CA ALA A 56 -1.43 -6.20 -19.50
C ALA A 56 -0.53 -6.97 -18.54
N LEU A 57 0.63 -6.44 -18.25
CA LEU A 57 1.59 -7.08 -17.34
C LEU A 57 1.01 -7.20 -15.93
N LEU A 58 0.31 -6.18 -15.47
CA LEU A 58 -0.30 -6.16 -14.14
C LEU A 58 -1.65 -6.86 -14.10
N GLN A 59 -2.16 -7.29 -15.24
CA GLN A 59 -3.47 -7.94 -15.34
C GLN A 59 -4.58 -7.04 -14.82
N LEU A 60 -4.51 -5.77 -15.19
CA LEU A 60 -5.50 -4.76 -14.82
C LEU A 60 -6.10 -4.17 -16.09
N PRO A 61 -7.39 -3.79 -16.04
CA PRO A 61 -7.93 -2.96 -17.12
C PRO A 61 -7.15 -1.65 -17.20
N GLN A 62 -6.88 -1.18 -18.42
CA GLN A 62 -6.10 0.04 -18.59
C GLN A 62 -6.72 1.25 -17.90
N PRO A 63 -8.06 1.46 -17.93
CA PRO A 63 -8.63 2.58 -17.19
C PRO A 63 -8.36 2.50 -15.69
N LYS A 64 -8.32 1.29 -15.14
CA LYS A 64 -8.04 1.11 -13.72
C LYS A 64 -6.60 1.50 -13.40
N LEU A 65 -5.66 1.09 -14.23
CA LEU A 65 -4.27 1.48 -14.06
C LEU A 65 -4.11 2.99 -14.21
N SER A 66 -4.76 3.57 -15.21
CA SER A 66 -4.71 5.01 -15.42
C SER A 66 -5.19 5.77 -14.18
N ASN A 67 -6.32 5.34 -13.59
CA ASN A 67 -6.85 5.97 -12.39
C ASN A 67 -5.87 5.83 -11.23
N LEU A 68 -5.30 4.64 -11.08
CA LEU A 68 -4.33 4.37 -10.03
C LEU A 68 -3.15 5.36 -10.11
N LEU A 69 -2.60 5.52 -11.32
CA LEU A 69 -1.44 6.38 -11.53
C LEU A 69 -1.77 7.86 -11.36
N ARG A 70 -3.05 8.23 -11.45
CA ARG A 70 -3.49 9.60 -11.21
C ARG A 70 -3.78 9.88 -9.73
N GLY A 71 -3.56 8.90 -8.87
CA GLY A 71 -3.81 9.06 -7.46
C GLY A 71 -5.18 8.61 -6.99
N ARG A 72 -5.94 7.96 -7.85
CA ARG A 72 -7.27 7.45 -7.50
C ARG A 72 -7.17 6.00 -7.06
N PHE A 73 -6.61 5.80 -5.88
CA PHE A 73 -6.31 4.46 -5.38
C PHE A 73 -6.95 4.16 -4.03
N ARG A 74 -7.89 4.99 -3.58
CA ARG A 74 -8.49 4.84 -2.25
C ARG A 74 -9.13 3.46 -2.06
N GLY A 75 -9.75 2.93 -3.10
CA GLY A 75 -10.40 1.63 -3.03
C GLY A 75 -9.48 0.45 -3.30
N VAL A 76 -8.18 0.67 -3.46
CA VAL A 76 -7.23 -0.38 -3.79
C VAL A 76 -6.43 -0.74 -2.54
N SER A 77 -6.40 -2.02 -2.19
CA SER A 77 -5.72 -2.48 -0.98
C SER A 77 -4.20 -2.46 -1.16
N GLU A 78 -3.50 -2.39 -0.03
CA GLU A 78 -2.04 -2.48 -0.03
C GLU A 78 -1.58 -3.80 -0.65
N HIS A 79 -2.31 -4.88 -0.38
CA HIS A 79 -1.97 -6.18 -0.93
C HIS A 79 -1.98 -6.16 -2.46
N ARG A 80 -3.02 -5.54 -3.05
CA ARG A 80 -3.11 -5.42 -4.50
C ARG A 80 -1.95 -4.61 -5.07
N LEU A 81 -1.53 -3.56 -4.36
CA LEU A 81 -0.42 -2.74 -4.81
C LEU A 81 0.90 -3.49 -4.70
N MET A 82 1.08 -4.27 -3.64
CA MET A 82 2.28 -5.10 -3.52
C MET A 82 2.31 -6.19 -4.61
N ASP A 83 1.14 -6.75 -4.93
CA ASP A 83 1.06 -7.72 -6.02
C ASP A 83 1.47 -7.10 -7.36
N CYS A 84 1.09 -5.85 -7.59
CA CYS A 84 1.54 -5.14 -8.79
C CYS A 84 3.07 -5.04 -8.83
N LEU A 85 3.70 -4.75 -7.69
CA LEU A 85 5.15 -4.67 -7.63
C LEU A 85 5.80 -6.00 -7.95
N THR A 86 5.23 -7.10 -7.47
CA THR A 86 5.80 -8.42 -7.79
C THR A 86 5.68 -8.72 -9.28
N LYS A 87 4.59 -8.34 -9.90
CA LYS A 87 4.42 -8.52 -11.35
C LYS A 87 5.36 -7.64 -12.17
N LEU A 88 5.87 -6.58 -11.57
CA LEU A 88 6.86 -5.72 -12.19
C LEU A 88 8.29 -6.17 -11.92
N GLY A 89 8.46 -7.31 -11.25
CA GLY A 89 9.77 -7.88 -11.02
C GLY A 89 10.42 -7.47 -9.71
N ARG A 90 9.65 -7.01 -8.76
CA ARG A 90 10.18 -6.62 -7.45
C ARG A 90 9.73 -7.62 -6.39
N ASP A 91 10.62 -7.90 -5.46
CA ASP A 91 10.25 -8.70 -4.29
C ASP A 91 9.61 -7.79 -3.25
N ALA A 92 8.49 -8.23 -2.70
CA ALA A 92 7.81 -7.51 -1.63
C ALA A 92 7.77 -8.43 -0.43
N GLN A 93 8.22 -7.94 0.72
CA GLN A 93 8.22 -8.74 1.94
C GLN A 93 7.80 -7.87 3.11
N ILE A 94 7.20 -8.50 4.11
CA ILE A 94 6.76 -7.83 5.32
C ILE A 94 7.72 -8.18 6.43
N VAL A 95 8.31 -7.15 7.07
CA VAL A 95 9.24 -7.34 8.17
C VAL A 95 8.58 -6.83 9.45
N VAL A 96 8.49 -7.71 10.44
CA VAL A 96 7.92 -7.35 11.73
C VAL A 96 9.05 -7.35 12.75
N LYS A 97 9.25 -6.21 13.42
CA LYS A 97 10.34 -6.07 14.38
C LYS A 97 9.84 -5.25 15.57
N ALA A 98 10.62 -5.31 16.64
CA ALA A 98 10.28 -4.58 17.86
C ALA A 98 10.38 -3.08 17.62
N ALA A 99 9.40 -2.35 18.14
CA ALA A 99 9.44 -0.89 18.07
C ALA A 99 10.47 -0.36 19.09
N PRO A 100 11.05 0.82 18.80
CA PRO A 100 11.94 1.44 19.80
C PRO A 100 11.17 1.75 21.08
N ARG A 101 11.88 1.70 22.21
CA ARG A 101 11.27 1.99 23.51
C ARG A 101 10.76 3.41 23.61
N SER A 102 11.26 4.30 22.78
CA SER A 102 10.84 5.70 22.78
C SER A 102 9.42 5.89 22.28
N ARG A 103 8.82 4.85 21.68
CA ARG A 103 7.45 4.91 21.18
C ARG A 103 6.56 3.98 22.00
N ALA A 104 5.37 4.47 22.33
CA ALA A 104 4.41 3.69 23.09
C ALA A 104 3.85 2.52 22.28
N SER A 105 3.80 2.66 20.95
CA SER A 105 3.32 1.60 20.08
C SER A 105 4.14 1.56 18.81
N GLY A 106 4.00 0.46 18.07
CA GLY A 106 4.63 0.33 16.77
C GLY A 106 3.92 1.15 15.72
N ARG A 107 4.48 1.15 14.53
CA ARG A 107 3.86 1.85 13.39
C ARG A 107 4.07 1.03 12.13
N LEU A 108 3.22 1.27 11.15
CA LEU A 108 3.31 0.65 9.84
C LEU A 108 3.99 1.62 8.90
N SER A 109 5.02 1.14 8.21
CA SER A 109 5.74 1.98 7.26
C SER A 109 6.29 1.11 6.15
N ILE A 110 6.75 1.75 5.08
CA ILE A 110 7.34 1.07 3.94
C ILE A 110 8.75 1.57 3.74
N VAL A 111 9.65 0.63 3.48
CA VAL A 111 11.04 0.93 3.14
C VAL A 111 11.31 0.32 1.78
N PHE A 112 11.85 1.12 0.88
CA PHE A 112 12.27 0.65 -0.44
C PHE A 112 13.78 0.47 -0.44
N ALA A 113 14.21 -0.74 -0.77
CA ALA A 113 15.63 -1.04 -0.83
C ALA A 113 16.21 -0.73 -2.22
#